data_bc66e113d90aa78ea2636e039b44b03d
#
_entry.id   bc66e113d90aa78ea2636e039b44b03d
#
_cell.length_a   1.000
_cell.length_b   1.000
_cell.length_c   1.000
_cell.angle_alpha   90.00
_cell.angle_beta   90.00
_cell.angle_gamma   90.00
#
_symmetry.space_group_name_H-M   'P 1'
#
loop_
_entity.id
_entity.type
_entity.pdbx_description
1 polymer ?
#
loop_
_entity_poly.entity_id
_entity_poly.type
_entity_poly.pdbx_seq_one_letter_code
_entity_poly.pdbx_strand_id
1 'polypeptide(L)'
;MGMLRGGEVLDAEAAASEGDEGRRLFFTCGKLKSALLFSPPGMGKTTMLRDMIRTLTLDSDRAVRGVVVDSREELYIEGEFRKCHVDFLTGYPKGEGIRLATLSLSPQVIFCDEIGSEEEAEAVLHTQNTGVPLIATAHAYDIEGLMRRPLFRK
;
A
#
# COMPACT_ATOMS: atom_id res chain seq x y z
N MET A 1 -5.19 -9.67 -11.47
CA MET A 1 -4.27 -9.19 -10.40
C MET A 1 -4.93 -9.44 -9.05
N GLY A 2 -4.22 -10.03 -8.09
CA GLY A 2 -4.78 -10.35 -6.78
C GLY A 2 -4.39 -9.33 -5.71
N MET A 3 -5.27 -9.12 -4.74
CA MET A 3 -5.00 -8.34 -3.54
C MET A 3 -5.27 -9.20 -2.30
N LEU A 4 -4.28 -9.36 -1.42
CA LEU A 4 -4.41 -10.02 -0.13
C LEU A 4 -4.69 -8.95 0.95
N ARG A 5 -5.83 -9.06 1.64
CA ARG A 5 -6.22 -8.16 2.72
C ARG A 5 -6.71 -8.97 3.91
N GLY A 6 -6.01 -8.90 5.02
CA GLY A 6 -6.44 -9.57 6.27
C GLY A 6 -6.69 -11.08 6.13
N GLY A 7 -5.99 -11.76 5.20
CA GLY A 7 -6.16 -13.19 4.92
C GLY A 7 -7.17 -13.51 3.81
N GLU A 8 -7.89 -12.53 3.28
CA GLU A 8 -8.82 -12.69 2.15
C GLU A 8 -8.15 -12.27 0.83
N VAL A 9 -8.40 -13.04 -0.23
CA VAL A 9 -7.98 -12.68 -1.59
C VAL A 9 -9.13 -11.94 -2.28
N LEU A 10 -8.87 -10.73 -2.72
CA LEU A 10 -9.83 -9.84 -3.37
C LEU A 10 -9.38 -9.50 -4.79
N ASP A 11 -10.31 -9.01 -5.59
CA ASP A 11 -10.00 -8.43 -6.90
C ASP A 11 -9.41 -7.03 -6.73
N ALA A 12 -8.17 -6.87 -7.21
CA ALA A 12 -7.46 -5.61 -7.10
C ALA A 12 -8.06 -4.50 -8.00
N GLU A 13 -8.65 -4.86 -9.15
CA GLU A 13 -9.27 -3.90 -10.05
C GLU A 13 -10.52 -3.30 -9.42
N ALA A 14 -11.31 -4.10 -8.72
CA ALA A 14 -12.44 -3.61 -7.95
C ALA A 14 -12.01 -2.68 -6.81
N ALA A 15 -10.88 -2.97 -6.17
CA ALA A 15 -10.35 -2.14 -5.08
C ALA A 15 -9.80 -0.79 -5.56
N ALA A 16 -9.30 -0.71 -6.79
CA ALA A 16 -8.80 0.53 -7.40
C ALA A 16 -9.90 1.36 -8.08
N SER A 17 -11.13 0.84 -8.20
CA SER A 17 -12.23 1.57 -8.81
C SER A 17 -12.54 2.86 -8.06
N GLU A 18 -12.86 3.91 -8.82
CA GLU A 18 -13.25 5.19 -8.22
C GLU A 18 -14.59 5.07 -7.48
N GLY A 19 -14.69 5.79 -6.36
CA GLY A 19 -15.90 5.89 -5.57
C GLY A 19 -15.93 5.02 -4.31
N ASP A 20 -17.12 4.91 -3.73
CA ASP A 20 -17.33 4.31 -2.41
C ASP A 20 -17.14 2.78 -2.40
N GLU A 21 -17.38 2.11 -3.52
CA GLU A 21 -17.25 0.65 -3.63
C GLU A 21 -15.79 0.21 -3.55
N GLY A 22 -14.91 0.79 -4.35
CA GLY A 22 -13.47 0.50 -4.29
C GLY A 22 -12.91 0.80 -2.90
N ARG A 23 -13.28 1.94 -2.35
CA ARG A 23 -12.86 2.34 -1.01
C ARG A 23 -13.28 1.35 0.08
N ARG A 24 -14.50 0.82 0.04
CA ARG A 24 -15.04 -0.14 1.04
C ARG A 24 -14.19 -1.40 1.14
N LEU A 25 -13.56 -1.82 0.06
CA LEU A 25 -12.71 -3.01 0.05
C LEU A 25 -11.49 -2.89 0.98
N PHE A 26 -11.07 -1.68 1.32
CA PHE A 26 -9.97 -1.45 2.26
C PHE A 26 -10.41 -1.43 3.73
N PHE A 27 -11.71 -1.41 4.02
CA PHE A 27 -12.21 -1.30 5.38
C PHE A 27 -12.88 -2.60 5.84
N THR A 28 -12.66 -2.95 7.10
CA THR A 28 -13.38 -4.00 7.81
C THR A 28 -13.87 -3.44 9.13
N CYS A 29 -15.18 -3.50 9.39
CA CYS A 29 -15.77 -2.91 10.59
C CYS A 29 -15.37 -1.43 10.80
N GLY A 30 -15.33 -0.64 9.73
CA GLY A 30 -14.96 0.78 9.77
C GLY A 30 -13.46 1.06 9.97
N LYS A 31 -12.61 0.02 10.05
CA LYS A 31 -11.15 0.17 10.20
C LYS A 31 -10.45 -0.16 8.90
N LEU A 32 -9.54 0.73 8.49
CA LEU A 32 -8.65 0.50 7.35
C LEU A 32 -7.73 -0.71 7.65
N LYS A 33 -7.55 -1.56 6.65
CA LYS A 33 -6.74 -2.78 6.74
C LYS A 33 -5.52 -2.72 5.85
N SER A 34 -4.44 -3.35 6.29
CA SER A 34 -3.29 -3.60 5.43
C SER A 34 -3.66 -4.48 4.25
N ALA A 35 -3.09 -4.19 3.10
CA ALA A 35 -3.32 -4.95 1.88
C ALA A 35 -2.01 -5.14 1.11
N LEU A 36 -1.89 -6.28 0.46
CA LEU A 36 -0.77 -6.61 -0.41
C LEU A 36 -1.28 -6.93 -1.81
N LEU A 37 -0.92 -6.07 -2.76
CA LEU A 37 -1.23 -6.24 -4.18
C LEU A 37 -0.16 -7.14 -4.81
N PHE A 38 -0.55 -8.22 -5.46
CA PHE A 38 0.40 -9.14 -6.08
C PHE A 38 0.02 -9.50 -7.52
N SER A 39 1.01 -9.59 -8.37
CA SER A 39 0.92 -10.10 -9.74
C SER A 39 2.32 -10.37 -10.31
N PRO A 40 2.42 -11.04 -11.45
CA PRO A 40 3.67 -11.11 -12.21
C PRO A 40 4.22 -9.72 -12.56
N PRO A 41 5.51 -9.61 -12.91
CA PRO A 41 6.10 -8.38 -13.42
C PRO A 41 5.35 -7.85 -14.65
N GLY A 42 5.31 -6.54 -14.83
CA GLY A 42 4.73 -5.90 -16.01
C GLY A 42 3.20 -5.85 -16.09
N MET A 43 2.49 -6.29 -15.06
CA MET A 43 1.02 -6.33 -15.02
C MET A 43 0.36 -5.06 -14.45
N GLY A 44 1.06 -3.94 -14.41
CA GLY A 44 0.48 -2.65 -14.02
C GLY A 44 0.30 -2.42 -12.51
N LYS A 45 1.02 -3.14 -11.63
CA LYS A 45 0.92 -2.96 -10.16
C LYS A 45 1.14 -1.52 -9.71
N THR A 46 2.13 -0.85 -10.27
CA THR A 46 2.45 0.55 -9.93
C THR A 46 1.30 1.49 -10.29
N THR A 47 0.67 1.29 -11.45
CA THR A 47 -0.52 2.06 -11.87
C THR A 47 -1.68 1.80 -10.92
N MET A 48 -1.95 0.53 -10.62
CA MET A 48 -3.00 0.12 -9.70
C MET A 48 -2.79 0.70 -8.29
N LEU A 49 -1.54 0.69 -7.80
CA LEU A 49 -1.22 1.28 -6.50
C LEU A 49 -1.47 2.79 -6.49
N ARG A 50 -1.15 3.53 -7.56
CA ARG A 50 -1.49 4.96 -7.68
C ARG A 50 -3.01 5.20 -7.62
N ASP A 51 -3.79 4.38 -8.31
CA ASP A 51 -5.26 4.48 -8.27
C ASP A 51 -5.80 4.21 -6.86
N MET A 52 -5.23 3.23 -6.14
CA MET A 52 -5.58 2.97 -4.74
C MET A 52 -5.21 4.13 -3.82
N ILE A 53 -4.03 4.75 -4.01
CA ILE A 53 -3.62 5.95 -3.26
C ILE A 53 -4.66 7.06 -3.49
N ARG A 54 -5.02 7.35 -4.73
CA ARG A 54 -6.03 8.37 -5.07
C ARG A 54 -7.39 8.05 -4.47
N THR A 55 -7.87 6.83 -4.62
CA THR A 55 -9.17 6.40 -4.07
C THR A 55 -9.29 6.62 -2.57
N LEU A 56 -8.21 6.40 -1.82
CA LEU A 56 -8.23 6.53 -0.37
C LEU A 56 -7.94 7.94 0.13
N THR A 57 -7.10 8.70 -0.58
CA THR A 57 -6.59 9.99 -0.10
C THR A 57 -7.18 11.21 -0.81
N LEU A 58 -8.01 11.03 -1.86
CA LEU A 58 -8.66 12.12 -2.57
C LEU A 58 -9.50 12.97 -1.60
N ASP A 59 -9.34 14.29 -1.70
CA ASP A 59 -10.00 15.27 -0.84
C ASP A 59 -11.52 15.08 -0.82
N SER A 60 -12.00 14.64 0.31
CA SER A 60 -13.41 14.36 0.60
C SER A 60 -13.58 14.23 2.11
N ASP A 61 -14.82 14.25 2.59
CA ASP A 61 -15.14 14.05 4.02
C ASP A 61 -14.63 12.71 4.59
N ARG A 62 -14.26 11.79 3.72
CA ARG A 62 -13.78 10.44 4.08
C ARG A 62 -12.33 10.21 3.71
N ALA A 63 -11.61 11.22 3.22
CA ALA A 63 -10.20 11.07 2.86
C ALA A 63 -9.38 10.60 4.06
N VAL A 64 -8.48 9.64 3.82
CA VAL A 64 -7.47 9.28 4.80
C VAL A 64 -6.16 10.00 4.49
N ARG A 65 -5.41 10.36 5.53
CA ARG A 65 -4.08 10.91 5.35
C ARG A 65 -3.09 9.78 5.11
N GLY A 66 -2.49 9.77 3.93
CA GLY A 66 -1.52 8.78 3.50
C GLY A 66 -0.09 9.29 3.49
N VAL A 67 0.85 8.36 3.59
CA VAL A 67 2.27 8.60 3.27
C VAL A 67 2.70 7.55 2.26
N VAL A 68 3.30 7.98 1.16
CA VAL A 68 3.87 7.10 0.14
C VAL A 68 5.37 7.04 0.31
N VAL A 69 5.90 5.85 0.50
CA VAL A 69 7.35 5.59 0.49
C VAL A 69 7.74 5.13 -0.92
N ASP A 70 8.28 6.05 -1.69
CA ASP A 70 8.63 5.88 -3.10
C ASP A 70 10.14 5.87 -3.30
N SER A 71 10.77 4.76 -2.98
CA SER A 71 12.23 4.64 -3.00
C SER A 71 12.83 4.71 -4.42
N ARG A 72 12.03 4.39 -5.44
CA ARG A 72 12.44 4.38 -6.85
C ARG A 72 11.94 5.58 -7.65
N GLU A 73 11.17 6.46 -7.02
CA GLU A 73 10.52 7.61 -7.67
C GLU A 73 9.61 7.20 -8.84
N GLU A 74 8.93 6.06 -8.70
CA GLU A 74 8.04 5.51 -9.72
C GLU A 74 6.56 5.79 -9.42
N LEU A 75 6.21 6.13 -8.19
CA LEU A 75 4.83 6.37 -7.76
C LEU A 75 4.39 7.83 -7.94
N TYR A 76 5.28 8.77 -7.67
CA TYR A 76 4.98 10.18 -7.79
C TYR A 76 4.88 10.61 -9.26
N ILE A 77 3.76 11.23 -9.62
CA ILE A 77 3.58 11.91 -10.90
C ILE A 77 3.11 13.33 -10.63
N GLU A 78 3.81 14.30 -11.21
CA GLU A 78 3.49 15.72 -11.02
C GLU A 78 2.04 16.04 -11.42
N GLY A 79 1.32 16.67 -10.51
CA GLY A 79 -0.06 17.10 -10.74
C GLY A 79 -1.14 16.06 -10.45
N GLU A 80 -0.81 14.78 -10.40
CA GLU A 80 -1.79 13.70 -10.21
C GLU A 80 -2.41 13.68 -8.81
N PHE A 81 -1.66 14.10 -7.79
CA PHE A 81 -2.06 14.02 -6.38
C PHE A 81 -2.41 15.38 -5.75
N ARG A 82 -2.64 16.42 -6.56
CA ARG A 82 -2.90 17.80 -6.07
C ARG A 82 -4.09 17.93 -5.12
N LYS A 83 -5.06 17.03 -5.23
CA LYS A 83 -6.28 17.00 -4.40
C LYS A 83 -6.27 15.82 -3.41
N CYS A 84 -5.12 15.24 -3.15
CA CYS A 84 -4.99 14.09 -2.28
C CYS A 84 -4.30 14.49 -0.97
N HIS A 85 -4.78 13.95 0.14
CA HIS A 85 -4.15 14.10 1.46
C HIS A 85 -3.00 13.09 1.61
N VAL A 86 -1.92 13.31 0.87
CA VAL A 86 -0.79 12.38 0.80
C VAL A 86 0.55 13.10 0.75
N ASP A 87 1.49 12.62 1.55
CA ASP A 87 2.89 13.04 1.53
C ASP A 87 3.75 11.96 0.85
N PHE A 88 4.77 12.37 0.11
CA PHE A 88 5.70 11.49 -0.57
C PHE A 88 7.08 11.55 0.08
N LEU A 89 7.60 10.41 0.49
CA LEU A 89 8.98 10.20 0.90
C LEU A 89 9.73 9.54 -0.27
N THR A 90 10.39 10.37 -1.09
CA THR A 90 11.12 9.90 -2.27
C THR A 90 12.60 9.74 -1.97
N GLY A 91 13.26 8.75 -2.60
CA GLY A 91 14.71 8.53 -2.49
C GLY A 91 15.19 7.93 -1.17
N TYR A 92 14.32 7.66 -0.21
CA TYR A 92 14.68 6.95 1.01
C TYR A 92 14.77 5.44 0.77
N PRO A 93 15.71 4.72 1.41
CA PRO A 93 15.63 3.28 1.54
C PRO A 93 14.28 2.91 2.13
N LYS A 94 13.60 1.92 1.55
CA LYS A 94 12.17 1.65 1.85
C LYS A 94 11.92 1.38 3.33
N GLY A 95 12.73 0.54 3.98
CA GLY A 95 12.59 0.25 5.40
C GLY A 95 12.75 1.49 6.28
N GLU A 96 13.69 2.39 5.94
CA GLU A 96 13.89 3.66 6.64
C GLU A 96 12.72 4.62 6.40
N GLY A 97 12.24 4.72 5.15
CA GLY A 97 11.08 5.55 4.80
C GLY A 97 9.81 5.11 5.54
N ILE A 98 9.53 3.81 5.62
CA ILE A 98 8.41 3.25 6.38
C ILE A 98 8.54 3.60 7.86
N ARG A 99 9.72 3.46 8.44
CA ARG A 99 9.98 3.81 9.84
C ARG A 99 9.80 5.31 10.10
N LEU A 100 10.34 6.15 9.24
CA LEU A 100 10.20 7.60 9.32
C LEU A 100 8.74 8.03 9.22
N ALA A 101 8.00 7.49 8.25
CA ALA A 101 6.57 7.73 8.10
C ALA A 101 5.81 7.40 9.38
N THR A 102 6.04 6.22 9.95
CA THR A 102 5.36 5.75 11.15
C THR A 102 5.64 6.63 12.37
N LEU A 103 6.91 7.02 12.58
CA LEU A 103 7.32 7.72 13.79
C LEU A 103 7.07 9.24 13.74
N SER A 104 7.15 9.84 12.56
CA SER A 104 7.20 11.30 12.44
C SER A 104 6.00 11.93 11.76
N LEU A 105 5.32 11.22 10.86
CA LEU A 105 4.24 11.78 10.06
C LEU A 105 2.84 11.39 10.53
N SER A 106 2.73 10.42 11.45
CA SER A 106 1.46 9.93 12.02
C SER A 106 0.39 9.69 10.93
N PRO A 107 0.68 8.89 9.90
CA PRO A 107 -0.27 8.63 8.82
C PRO A 107 -1.40 7.72 9.29
N GLN A 108 -2.52 7.78 8.57
CA GLN A 108 -3.61 6.80 8.71
C GLN A 108 -3.39 5.57 7.83
N VAL A 109 -2.52 5.67 6.82
CA VAL A 109 -2.10 4.57 5.96
C VAL A 109 -0.72 4.88 5.36
N ILE A 110 0.10 3.84 5.20
CA ILE A 110 1.36 3.92 4.48
C ILE A 110 1.20 3.12 3.17
N PHE A 111 1.66 3.70 2.07
CA PHE A 111 1.77 3.04 0.78
C PHE A 111 3.24 2.85 0.44
N CYS A 112 3.60 1.70 -0.11
CA CYS A 112 4.92 1.50 -0.68
C CYS A 112 4.85 0.57 -1.91
N ASP A 113 5.77 0.78 -2.82
CA ASP A 113 5.97 -0.14 -3.92
C ASP A 113 6.56 -1.47 -3.43
N GLU A 114 6.96 -2.30 -4.32
CA GLU A 114 7.44 -3.66 -4.13
C GLU A 114 8.19 -3.95 -2.82
N ILE A 115 7.62 -4.84 -1.99
CA ILE A 115 8.31 -5.41 -0.82
C ILE A 115 9.04 -6.67 -1.26
N GLY A 116 10.37 -6.69 -1.14
CA GLY A 116 11.22 -7.75 -1.65
C GLY A 116 12.37 -8.20 -0.73
N SER A 117 12.71 -7.43 0.32
CA SER A 117 13.81 -7.75 1.23
C SER A 117 13.34 -8.07 2.65
N GLU A 118 14.19 -8.74 3.43
CA GLU A 118 13.92 -9.03 4.84
C GLU A 118 13.85 -7.77 5.70
N GLU A 119 14.70 -6.77 5.41
CA GLU A 119 14.70 -5.48 6.12
C GLU A 119 13.38 -4.72 5.90
N GLU A 120 12.85 -4.77 4.68
CA GLU A 120 11.55 -4.19 4.35
C GLU A 120 10.42 -4.90 5.09
N ALA A 121 10.50 -6.24 5.23
CA ALA A 121 9.52 -7.00 6.00
C ALA A 121 9.56 -6.69 7.48
N GLU A 122 10.72 -6.50 8.07
CA GLU A 122 10.83 -6.08 9.47
C GLU A 122 10.20 -4.71 9.69
N ALA A 123 10.40 -3.77 8.75
CA ALA A 123 9.74 -2.46 8.79
C ALA A 123 8.22 -2.58 8.69
N VAL A 124 7.71 -3.49 7.86
CA VAL A 124 6.27 -3.80 7.76
C VAL A 124 5.72 -4.35 9.07
N LEU A 125 6.42 -5.31 9.68
CA LEU A 125 6.04 -5.87 10.98
C LEU A 125 6.02 -4.79 12.08
N HIS A 126 6.98 -3.88 12.06
CA HIS A 126 7.00 -2.75 12.98
C HIS A 126 5.76 -1.87 12.82
N THR A 127 5.37 -1.59 11.57
CA THR A 127 4.16 -0.80 11.27
C THR A 127 2.88 -1.48 11.78
N GLN A 128 2.78 -2.79 11.63
CA GLN A 128 1.65 -3.57 12.15
C GLN A 128 1.52 -3.43 13.68
N ASN A 129 2.65 -3.44 14.40
CA ASN A 129 2.68 -3.27 15.85
C ASN A 129 2.23 -1.86 16.30
N THR A 130 2.37 -0.85 15.46
CA THR A 130 1.88 0.51 15.73
C THR A 130 0.41 0.72 15.36
N GLY A 131 -0.20 -0.25 14.69
CA GLY A 131 -1.59 -0.19 14.25
C GLY A 131 -1.81 0.66 12.99
N VAL A 132 -0.75 1.15 12.33
CA VAL A 132 -0.85 1.86 11.06
C VAL A 132 -0.94 0.84 9.92
N PRO A 133 -2.02 0.82 9.12
CA PRO A 133 -2.13 -0.09 7.99
C PRO A 133 -1.14 0.27 6.88
N LEU A 134 -0.66 -0.77 6.19
CA LEU A 134 0.25 -0.65 5.07
C LEU A 134 -0.36 -1.29 3.83
N ILE A 135 -0.35 -0.57 2.72
CA ILE A 135 -0.74 -1.06 1.39
C ILE A 135 0.50 -1.10 0.52
N ALA A 136 0.84 -2.28 0.06
CA ALA A 136 2.08 -2.52 -0.68
C ALA A 136 1.89 -3.42 -1.90
N THR A 137 2.93 -3.51 -2.73
CA THR A 137 2.96 -4.45 -3.85
C THR A 137 4.01 -5.53 -3.65
N ALA A 138 3.81 -6.67 -4.31
CA ALA A 138 4.78 -7.76 -4.39
C ALA A 138 4.71 -8.46 -5.74
N HIS A 139 5.81 -9.08 -6.14
CA HIS A 139 5.80 -9.97 -7.31
C HIS A 139 5.43 -11.39 -6.89
N ALA A 140 4.32 -11.91 -7.40
CA ALA A 140 3.96 -13.31 -7.29
C ALA A 140 3.01 -13.69 -8.42
N TYR A 141 3.06 -14.93 -8.88
CA TYR A 141 2.13 -15.45 -9.89
C TYR A 141 0.78 -15.80 -9.28
N ASP A 142 0.80 -16.30 -8.06
CA ASP A 142 -0.38 -16.71 -7.29
C ASP A 142 -0.14 -16.52 -5.79
N ILE A 143 -1.18 -16.76 -5.01
CA ILE A 143 -1.14 -16.66 -3.54
C ILE A 143 -0.20 -17.71 -2.92
N GLU A 144 -0.12 -18.90 -3.51
CA GLU A 144 0.75 -19.95 -3.00
C GLU A 144 2.23 -19.57 -3.16
N GLY A 145 2.61 -19.02 -4.31
CA GLY A 145 3.94 -18.50 -4.58
C GLY A 145 4.30 -17.34 -3.65
N LEU A 146 3.34 -16.46 -3.36
CA LEU A 146 3.51 -15.39 -2.38
C LEU A 146 3.78 -15.95 -0.98
N MET A 147 2.96 -16.88 -0.51
CA MET A 147 3.06 -17.47 0.84
C MET A 147 4.25 -18.42 1.02
N ARG A 148 4.88 -18.88 -0.07
CA ARG A 148 6.14 -19.64 0.01
C ARG A 148 7.36 -18.80 0.37
N ARG A 149 7.28 -17.48 0.19
CA ARG A 149 8.38 -16.58 0.55
C ARG A 149 8.47 -16.44 2.07
N PRO A 150 9.66 -16.63 2.68
CA PRO A 150 9.84 -16.52 4.13
C PRO A 150 9.32 -15.20 4.69
N LEU A 151 9.42 -14.16 3.88
CA LEU A 151 8.99 -12.79 4.12
C LEU A 151 7.51 -12.67 4.53
N PHE A 152 6.62 -13.49 3.97
CA PHE A 152 5.18 -13.43 4.20
C PHE A 152 4.64 -14.55 5.11
N ARG A 153 5.55 -15.32 5.73
CA ARG A 153 5.19 -16.45 6.63
C ARG A 153 5.15 -16.09 8.12
N LYS A 154 5.57 -14.87 8.47
CA LYS A 154 5.67 -14.44 9.88
C LYS A 154 4.40 -13.81 10.40
#